data_a94fd7e19cea67e9f18fd62fc5588710
#
_entry.id   a94fd7e19cea67e9f18fd62fc5588710
#
_cell.length_a   1.000
_cell.length_b   1.000
_cell.length_c   1.000
_cell.angle_alpha   90.00
_cell.angle_beta   90.00
_cell.angle_gamma   90.00
#
_symmetry.space_group_name_H-M   'P 1'
#
loop_
_entity.id
_entity.type
_entity.pdbx_description
1 polymer ?
#
loop_
_entity_poly.entity_id
_entity_poly.type
_entity_poly.pdbx_seq_one_letter_code
_entity_poly.pdbx_strand_id
1 'polypeptide(L)'
;VVAEGTGWEHDPFGGEIHNGAVWGRGALDNKGPGIASLYGLRAIKELNLPINRRIRIVFGIDEESGMRDIQYYLKKCGAPYAGFSPDARQLCRAPQFSGLYQKNL
;
A
#
# COMPACT_ATOMS: atom_id res chain seq x y z
N VAL A 1 -9.68 -1.60 -2.80
CA VAL A 1 -9.85 -2.50 -3.96
C VAL A 1 -11.28 -2.43 -4.44
N VAL A 2 -11.48 -2.03 -5.68
CA VAL A 2 -12.80 -1.95 -6.32
C VAL A 2 -13.41 -3.33 -6.59
N ALA A 3 -14.69 -3.39 -7.00
CA ALA A 3 -15.35 -4.65 -7.36
C ALA A 3 -14.65 -5.36 -8.53
N GLU A 4 -14.93 -6.66 -8.68
CA GLU A 4 -14.24 -7.54 -9.65
C GLU A 4 -14.32 -7.05 -11.10
N GLY A 5 -15.40 -6.41 -11.50
CA GLY A 5 -15.63 -6.01 -12.90
C GLY A 5 -15.92 -7.19 -13.83
N THR A 6 -15.72 -6.99 -15.12
CA THR A 6 -15.97 -8.00 -16.17
C THR A 6 -14.72 -8.17 -17.05
N GLY A 7 -14.70 -9.20 -17.90
CA GLY A 7 -13.61 -9.42 -18.87
C GLY A 7 -12.36 -10.09 -18.30
N TRP A 8 -12.48 -10.78 -17.19
CA TRP A 8 -11.38 -11.52 -16.60
C TRP A 8 -11.10 -12.82 -17.38
N GLU A 9 -9.82 -13.07 -17.70
CA GLU A 9 -9.34 -14.32 -18.27
C GLU A 9 -9.12 -15.41 -17.20
N HIS A 10 -8.91 -15.00 -15.95
CA HIS A 10 -8.74 -15.83 -14.76
C HIS A 10 -9.68 -15.38 -13.66
N ASP A 11 -9.97 -16.26 -12.70
CA ASP A 11 -10.82 -15.92 -11.56
C ASP A 11 -10.27 -14.71 -10.79
N PRO A 12 -11.02 -13.59 -10.71
CA PRO A 12 -10.58 -12.40 -9.99
C PRO A 12 -10.34 -12.62 -8.50
N PHE A 13 -10.86 -13.69 -7.93
CA PHE A 13 -10.66 -14.06 -6.52
C PHE A 13 -9.77 -15.29 -6.32
N GLY A 14 -9.32 -15.92 -7.40
CA GLY A 14 -8.52 -17.16 -7.36
C GLY A 14 -7.09 -16.95 -6.85
N GLY A 15 -6.48 -15.81 -7.14
CA GLY A 15 -5.08 -15.56 -6.79
C GLY A 15 -4.11 -16.48 -7.52
N GLU A 16 -4.46 -16.91 -8.73
CA GLU A 16 -3.69 -17.83 -9.53
C GLU A 16 -2.34 -17.26 -9.94
N ILE A 17 -1.34 -18.14 -10.02
CA ILE A 17 -0.04 -17.79 -10.62
C ILE A 17 0.02 -18.38 -12.02
N HIS A 18 0.04 -17.53 -13.02
CA HIS A 18 0.11 -17.93 -14.41
C HIS A 18 1.10 -17.06 -15.19
N ASN A 19 1.99 -17.69 -15.96
CA ASN A 19 3.05 -17.02 -16.74
C ASN A 19 3.91 -16.02 -15.90
N GLY A 20 4.20 -16.38 -14.65
CA GLY A 20 5.01 -15.52 -13.75
C GLY A 20 4.28 -14.31 -13.17
N ALA A 21 2.96 -14.21 -13.37
CA ALA A 21 2.12 -13.16 -12.82
C ALA A 21 1.10 -13.72 -11.84
N VAL A 22 0.78 -12.96 -10.80
CA VAL A 22 -0.34 -13.23 -9.90
C VAL A 22 -1.59 -12.57 -10.46
N TRP A 23 -2.59 -13.38 -10.76
CA TRP A 23 -3.87 -12.93 -11.29
C TRP A 23 -4.89 -12.77 -10.16
N GLY A 24 -5.55 -11.64 -10.12
CA GLY A 24 -6.60 -11.39 -9.15
C GLY A 24 -6.93 -9.92 -8.97
N ARG A 25 -8.17 -9.68 -8.55
CA ARG A 25 -8.61 -8.31 -8.25
C ARG A 25 -7.76 -7.72 -7.11
N GLY A 26 -7.18 -6.55 -7.35
CA GLY A 26 -6.32 -5.86 -6.41
C GLY A 26 -4.90 -6.45 -6.31
N ALA A 27 -4.51 -7.42 -7.14
CA ALA A 27 -3.16 -7.97 -7.11
C ALA A 27 -2.11 -6.88 -7.34
N LEU A 28 -2.32 -6.02 -8.32
CA LEU A 28 -1.46 -4.88 -8.62
C LEU A 28 -1.83 -3.65 -7.76
N ASP A 29 -3.11 -3.33 -7.68
CA ASP A 29 -3.65 -2.17 -6.98
C ASP A 29 -4.70 -2.63 -5.94
N ASN A 30 -4.34 -2.72 -4.64
CA ASN A 30 -3.04 -2.36 -4.07
C ASN A 30 -2.52 -3.43 -3.09
N LYS A 31 -2.86 -4.73 -3.29
CA LYS A 31 -2.42 -5.83 -2.41
C LYS A 31 -0.92 -6.10 -2.55
N GLY A 32 -0.39 -6.05 -3.78
CA GLY A 32 1.05 -6.25 -4.02
C GLY A 32 1.91 -5.25 -3.25
N PRO A 33 1.75 -3.93 -3.45
CA PRO A 33 2.44 -2.90 -2.68
C PRO A 33 2.22 -3.00 -1.17
N GLY A 34 1.01 -3.36 -0.73
CA GLY A 34 0.72 -3.58 0.69
C GLY A 34 1.55 -4.72 1.29
N ILE A 35 1.62 -5.86 0.60
CA ILE A 35 2.44 -7.00 1.02
C ILE A 35 3.93 -6.66 0.95
N ALA A 36 4.40 -5.96 -0.09
CA ALA A 36 5.78 -5.51 -0.17
C ALA A 36 6.18 -4.63 1.02
N SER A 37 5.29 -3.74 1.46
CA SER A 37 5.49 -2.90 2.65
C SER A 37 5.61 -3.73 3.94
N LEU A 38 4.79 -4.78 4.10
CA LEU A 38 4.89 -5.72 5.22
C LEU A 38 6.23 -6.45 5.23
N TYR A 39 6.68 -6.95 4.08
CA TYR A 39 7.98 -7.61 3.97
C TYR A 39 9.14 -6.64 4.22
N GLY A 40 9.03 -5.39 3.84
CA GLY A 40 9.98 -4.33 4.21
C GLY A 40 10.10 -4.17 5.73
N LEU A 41 8.99 -4.10 6.45
CA LEU A 41 8.99 -4.07 7.92
C LEU A 41 9.57 -5.34 8.53
N ARG A 42 9.23 -6.49 7.97
CA ARG A 42 9.76 -7.78 8.40
C ARG A 42 11.29 -7.82 8.26
N ALA A 43 11.83 -7.36 7.14
CA ALA A 43 13.27 -7.28 6.90
C ALA A 43 13.97 -6.40 7.95
N ILE A 44 13.41 -5.22 8.26
CA ILE A 44 13.93 -4.35 9.31
C ILE A 44 14.00 -5.09 10.66
N LYS A 45 12.96 -5.83 11.01
CA LYS A 45 12.89 -6.60 12.24
C LYS A 45 13.87 -7.77 12.27
N GLU A 46 13.96 -8.56 11.20
CA GLU A 46 14.83 -9.74 11.12
C GLU A 46 16.32 -9.36 11.09
N LEU A 47 16.65 -8.23 10.46
CA LEU A 47 18.02 -7.71 10.41
C LEU A 47 18.39 -6.90 11.66
N ASN A 48 17.48 -6.76 12.64
CA ASN A 48 17.68 -5.96 13.85
C ASN A 48 18.20 -4.54 13.54
N LEU A 49 17.71 -3.92 12.48
CA LEU A 49 18.13 -2.58 12.11
C LEU A 49 17.75 -1.58 13.19
N PRO A 50 18.64 -0.65 13.54
CA PRO A 50 18.35 0.35 14.55
C PRO A 50 17.23 1.29 14.04
N ILE A 51 16.14 1.35 14.79
CA ILE A 51 15.06 2.29 14.51
C ILE A 51 14.85 3.17 15.75
N ASN A 52 14.72 4.47 15.53
CA ASN A 52 14.47 5.44 16.60
C ASN A 52 13.03 6.01 16.57
N ARG A 53 12.18 5.48 15.69
CA ARG A 53 10.79 5.91 15.53
C ARG A 53 9.88 4.70 15.35
N ARG A 54 8.62 4.86 15.77
CA ARG A 54 7.59 3.86 15.48
C ARG A 54 7.28 3.86 13.99
N ILE A 55 7.29 2.68 13.38
CA ILE A 55 6.80 2.47 12.02
C ILE A 55 5.39 1.88 12.12
N ARG A 56 4.49 2.36 11.27
CA ARG A 56 3.10 1.90 11.23
C ARG A 56 2.66 1.76 9.78
N ILE A 57 2.05 0.63 9.45
CA ILE A 57 1.31 0.46 8.21
C ILE A 57 -0.16 0.72 8.50
N VAL A 58 -0.80 1.51 7.68
CA VAL A 58 -2.23 1.79 7.73
C VAL A 58 -2.84 1.30 6.43
N PHE A 59 -3.78 0.37 6.52
CA PHE A 59 -4.57 -0.08 5.38
C PHE A 59 -5.84 0.75 5.32
N GLY A 60 -5.94 1.60 4.30
CA GLY A 60 -7.16 2.37 4.02
C GLY A 60 -8.21 1.53 3.30
N ILE A 61 -9.45 1.95 3.39
CA ILE A 61 -10.60 1.29 2.77
C ILE A 61 -11.44 2.24 1.90
N ASP A 62 -11.05 3.49 1.77
CA ASP A 62 -11.83 4.54 1.10
C ASP A 62 -10.98 5.36 0.10
N GLU A 63 -9.90 4.76 -0.43
CA GLU A 63 -8.97 5.45 -1.33
C GLU A 63 -9.69 5.95 -2.59
N GLU A 64 -10.46 5.07 -3.23
CA GLU A 64 -11.19 5.31 -4.47
C GLU A 64 -12.38 6.30 -4.32
N SER A 65 -12.76 6.64 -3.10
CA SER A 65 -13.99 7.40 -2.81
C SER A 65 -13.79 8.66 -1.97
N GLY A 66 -12.52 9.03 -1.68
CA GLY A 66 -12.19 10.31 -1.05
C GLY A 66 -11.39 10.24 0.24
N MET A 67 -10.82 9.09 0.61
CA MET A 67 -9.87 8.94 1.73
C MET A 67 -10.38 9.45 3.10
N ARG A 68 -11.69 9.35 3.35
CA ARG A 68 -12.30 9.81 4.62
C ARG A 68 -11.82 9.04 5.83
N ASP A 69 -11.49 7.77 5.64
CA ASP A 69 -10.89 6.88 6.62
C ASP A 69 -9.52 7.39 7.10
N ILE A 70 -8.66 7.80 6.18
CA ILE A 70 -7.35 8.38 6.50
C ILE A 70 -7.51 9.72 7.20
N GLN A 71 -8.46 10.55 6.77
CA GLN A 71 -8.76 11.81 7.45
C GLN A 71 -9.24 11.59 8.88
N TYR A 72 -10.10 10.58 9.09
CA TYR A 72 -10.55 10.19 10.43
C TYR A 72 -9.38 9.67 11.28
N TYR A 73 -8.55 8.80 10.70
CA TYR A 73 -7.36 8.28 11.37
C TYR A 73 -6.43 9.41 11.84
N LEU A 74 -6.13 10.38 10.98
CA LEU A 74 -5.27 11.52 11.31
C LEU A 74 -5.86 12.39 12.43
N LYS A 75 -7.19 12.59 12.45
CA LYS A 75 -7.87 13.29 13.54
C LYS A 75 -7.75 12.57 14.87
N LYS A 76 -7.79 11.23 14.87
CA LYS A 76 -7.73 10.43 16.11
C LYS A 76 -6.31 10.16 16.59
N CYS A 77 -5.40 9.87 15.70
CA CYS A 77 -4.05 9.42 16.01
C CYS A 77 -2.97 10.49 15.82
N GLY A 78 -3.34 11.64 15.29
CA GLY A 78 -2.41 12.70 14.90
C GLY A 78 -1.68 12.39 13.59
N ALA A 79 -1.06 13.42 13.02
CA ALA A 79 -0.27 13.28 11.81
C ALA A 79 1.06 12.55 12.11
N PRO A 80 1.53 11.65 11.23
CA PRO A 80 2.85 11.06 11.36
C PRO A 80 3.95 12.10 11.07
N TYR A 81 5.17 11.83 11.53
CA TYR A 81 6.33 12.64 11.19
C TYR A 81 6.63 12.59 9.68
N ALA A 82 6.52 11.43 9.09
CA ALA A 82 6.65 11.20 7.66
C ALA A 82 5.79 10.00 7.27
N GLY A 83 5.40 9.93 6.01
CA GLY A 83 4.65 8.80 5.46
C GLY A 83 4.80 8.74 3.95
N PHE A 84 4.57 7.58 3.39
CA PHE A 84 4.45 7.38 1.96
C PHE A 84 3.32 6.39 1.69
N SER A 85 2.72 6.51 0.53
CA SER A 85 1.70 5.58 0.05
C SER A 85 2.23 4.90 -1.21
N PRO A 86 2.57 3.60 -1.14
CA PRO A 86 2.95 2.87 -2.34
C PRO A 86 1.71 2.58 -3.17
N ASP A 87 1.77 2.93 -4.45
CA ASP A 87 0.70 2.69 -5.41
C ASP A 87 1.26 1.99 -6.65
N ALA A 88 0.49 1.10 -7.25
CA ALA A 88 0.89 0.29 -8.38
C ALA A 88 1.49 1.08 -9.55
N ARG A 89 0.90 2.22 -9.87
CA ARG A 89 1.38 3.08 -10.97
C ARG A 89 2.71 3.76 -10.68
N GLN A 90 3.06 3.91 -9.42
CA GLN A 90 4.28 4.60 -8.98
C GLN A 90 5.47 3.65 -8.85
N LEU A 91 5.23 2.39 -8.53
CA LEU A 91 6.27 1.35 -8.50
C LEU A 91 6.84 1.05 -9.90
N CYS A 92 6.06 1.28 -10.95
CA CYS A 92 6.49 1.09 -12.33
C CYS A 92 7.29 2.26 -12.91
N ARG A 93 7.43 3.37 -12.19
CA ARG A 93 8.19 4.56 -12.62
C ARG A 93 9.18 4.94 -11.53
N ALA A 94 10.45 4.61 -11.74
CA ALA A 94 11.57 5.01 -10.88
C ALA A 94 11.57 6.53 -10.58
N PRO A 95 12.27 6.98 -9.62
CA PRO A 95 12.01 7.19 -8.19
C PRO A 95 11.31 8.52 -7.93
N GLN A 96 10.04 8.61 -8.12
CA GLN A 96 9.26 9.76 -7.63
C GLN A 96 8.30 9.24 -6.56
N PHE A 97 8.69 9.43 -5.30
CA PHE A 97 7.78 9.32 -4.17
C PHE A 97 6.75 10.45 -4.24
N SER A 98 5.71 10.30 -5.07
CA SER A 98 4.56 11.19 -5.02
C SER A 98 3.65 10.67 -3.93
N GLY A 99 3.70 11.31 -2.78
CA GLY A 99 2.93 10.95 -1.61
C GLY A 99 3.68 11.15 -0.29
N LEU A 100 4.80 11.84 -0.31
CA LEU A 100 5.42 12.32 0.93
C LEU A 100 4.50 13.38 1.55
N TYR A 101 3.78 12.99 2.57
CA TYR A 101 3.09 13.95 3.43
C TYR A 101 4.16 14.61 4.31
N GLN A 102 4.77 15.67 3.80
CA GLN A 102 5.68 16.50 4.57
C GLN A 102 4.83 17.54 5.30
N LYS A 103 4.79 17.45 6.62
CA LYS A 103 4.28 18.54 7.44
C LYS A 103 5.32 19.66 7.36
N ASN A 104 5.01 20.74 6.67
CA ASN A 104 5.77 21.96 6.82
C ASN A 104 5.68 22.40 8.30
N LEU A 105 6.81 22.40 8.96
CA LEU A 105 7.00 23.03 10.27
C LEU A 105 7.02 24.54 10.11
#